data_dfbb2062e9e2bf5c61fc45043c7320da
#
_entry.id   dfbb2062e9e2bf5c61fc45043c7320da
#
_cell.length_a   1.000
_cell.length_b   1.000
_cell.length_c   1.000
_cell.angle_alpha   90.00
_cell.angle_beta   90.00
_cell.angle_gamma   90.00
#
_symmetry.space_group_name_H-M   'P 1'
#
loop_
_entity.id
_entity.type
_entity.pdbx_description
1 polymer ?
#
loop_
_entity_poly.entity_id
_entity_poly.type
_entity_poly.pdbx_seq_one_letter_code
_entity_poly.pdbx_strand_id
1 'polypeptide(L)'
;NQVYYFDDQTKLIRQDLEELGIEDLQDGAFRVRKSLAYTLSHLFKDQDQISFTEEFRNLAHDLTHPEDFPMKELNIKAELRDYQKKGIQWLQMLHHYGFGGILADDMGLGKTLQTIAFLSSQVQADTSVLILAPSGLIYNWADEFQKFAPDLDVVVVHGLKSHRESILAENHQIYVTSYATFRQDSEIYRDLSFDFLFLDEAQVMKNAQTKIAQSLRRFVVPSVFALSGTPIENHLGELWSIFQIVLPGLLPAKKEFMKLSTERVAQFIKPFVMRRKKEEVLTELPDLIEVVYKNELEDQQKAIYLAQLQQMQE
;
A
#
# COMPACT_ATOMS: atom_id res chain seq x y z
N ASN A 1 50.40 -3.80 4.04
CA ASN A 1 49.60 -2.82 3.28
C ASN A 1 49.45 -3.35 1.85
N GLN A 2 48.45 -4.18 1.60
CA GLN A 2 48.03 -4.53 0.24
C GLN A 2 47.06 -3.43 -0.21
N VAL A 3 47.44 -2.67 -1.24
CA VAL A 3 46.57 -1.71 -1.90
C VAL A 3 45.79 -2.52 -2.97
N TYR A 4 44.52 -2.77 -2.75
CA TYR A 4 43.66 -3.34 -3.77
C TYR A 4 43.25 -2.21 -4.71
N TYR A 5 43.61 -2.33 -5.98
CA TYR A 5 43.06 -1.47 -7.03
C TYR A 5 41.69 -2.03 -7.40
N PHE A 6 40.65 -1.29 -7.10
CA PHE A 6 39.30 -1.61 -7.58
C PHE A 6 39.25 -1.33 -9.09
N ASP A 7 38.78 -2.28 -9.85
CA ASP A 7 38.46 -2.08 -11.26
C ASP A 7 37.26 -1.12 -11.44
N ASP A 8 36.98 -0.71 -12.67
CA ASP A 8 35.92 0.25 -12.93
C ASP A 8 34.53 -0.33 -12.62
N GLN A 9 34.35 -1.66 -12.68
CA GLN A 9 33.11 -2.32 -12.27
C GLN A 9 32.88 -2.25 -10.76
N THR A 10 33.91 -2.44 -9.96
CA THR A 10 33.85 -2.33 -8.49
C THR A 10 33.55 -0.90 -8.05
N LYS A 11 34.04 0.11 -8.78
CA LYS A 11 33.69 1.52 -8.53
C LYS A 11 32.21 1.81 -8.79
N LEU A 12 31.63 1.26 -9.88
CA LEU A 12 30.22 1.40 -10.20
C LEU A 12 29.34 0.74 -9.13
N ILE A 13 29.70 -0.47 -8.70
CA ILE A 13 29.02 -1.18 -7.62
C ILE A 13 29.01 -0.34 -6.33
N ARG A 14 30.16 0.23 -5.98
CA ARG A 14 30.28 1.06 -4.78
C ARG A 14 29.43 2.33 -4.86
N GLN A 15 29.39 2.97 -6.02
CA GLN A 15 28.54 4.13 -6.25
C GLN A 15 27.05 3.77 -6.12
N ASP A 16 26.61 2.65 -6.70
CA ASP A 16 25.24 2.16 -6.56
C ASP A 16 24.86 1.85 -5.11
N LEU A 17 25.79 1.25 -4.33
CA LEU A 17 25.60 0.96 -2.91
C LEU A 17 25.52 2.24 -2.07
N GLU A 18 26.37 3.23 -2.34
CA GLU A 18 26.34 4.54 -1.68
C GLU A 18 25.03 5.30 -1.97
N GLU A 19 24.55 5.28 -3.23
CA GLU A 19 23.26 5.87 -3.62
C GLU A 19 22.07 5.21 -2.90
N LEU A 20 22.17 3.92 -2.61
CA LEU A 20 21.18 3.16 -1.85
C LEU A 20 21.29 3.37 -0.33
N GLY A 21 22.29 4.15 0.13
CA GLY A 21 22.54 4.39 1.55
C GLY A 21 22.99 3.13 2.29
N ILE A 22 23.74 2.25 1.63
CA ILE A 22 24.26 1.02 2.19
C ILE A 22 25.62 1.31 2.83
N GLU A 23 25.74 0.95 4.11
CA GLU A 23 26.97 1.13 4.87
C GLU A 23 27.96 -0.01 4.58
N ASP A 24 29.20 0.36 4.29
CA ASP A 24 30.34 -0.57 4.16
C ASP A 24 30.73 -1.04 5.58
N LEU A 25 30.65 -2.35 5.79
CA LEU A 25 31.21 -2.99 6.97
C LEU A 25 32.67 -3.36 6.68
N GLN A 26 33.55 -3.23 7.65
CA GLN A 26 34.93 -3.68 7.54
C GLN A 26 34.96 -5.14 7.03
N ASP A 27 35.87 -5.47 6.10
CA ASP A 27 36.06 -6.77 5.44
C ASP A 27 35.19 -7.05 4.19
N GLY A 28 34.67 -6.02 3.51
CA GLY A 28 33.93 -6.20 2.25
C GLY A 28 32.52 -6.78 2.42
N ALA A 29 32.00 -6.77 3.65
CA ALA A 29 30.61 -7.13 3.92
C ALA A 29 29.75 -5.87 4.02
N PHE A 30 28.51 -5.96 3.54
CA PHE A 30 27.55 -4.86 3.56
C PHE A 30 26.32 -5.24 4.38
N ARG A 31 25.86 -4.32 5.22
CA ARG A 31 24.59 -4.45 5.89
C ARG A 31 23.51 -3.73 5.09
N VAL A 32 22.51 -4.48 4.61
CA VAL A 32 21.45 -3.95 3.77
C VAL A 32 20.09 -4.07 4.47
N ARG A 33 19.20 -3.16 4.16
CA ARG A 33 17.80 -3.28 4.61
C ARG A 33 17.11 -4.41 3.83
N LYS A 34 16.32 -5.23 4.52
CA LYS A 34 15.54 -6.30 3.88
C LYS A 34 14.70 -5.82 2.69
N SER A 35 14.13 -4.61 2.78
CA SER A 35 13.31 -4.00 1.73
C SER A 35 14.06 -3.72 0.42
N LEU A 36 15.40 -3.72 0.43
CA LEU A 36 16.22 -3.54 -0.76
C LEU A 36 16.62 -4.87 -1.44
N ALA A 37 16.19 -6.02 -0.90
CA ALA A 37 16.57 -7.34 -1.42
C ALA A 37 16.23 -7.51 -2.90
N TYR A 38 15.02 -7.09 -3.31
CA TYR A 38 14.62 -7.12 -4.72
C TYR A 38 15.52 -6.24 -5.60
N THR A 39 15.74 -4.98 -5.19
CA THR A 39 16.54 -4.03 -5.94
C THR A 39 17.97 -4.52 -6.11
N LEU A 40 18.59 -5.00 -5.03
CA LEU A 40 19.97 -5.49 -5.02
C LEU A 40 20.12 -6.79 -5.84
N SER A 41 19.16 -7.72 -5.73
CA SER A 41 19.20 -8.95 -6.52
C SER A 41 19.14 -8.69 -8.03
N HIS A 42 18.43 -7.64 -8.45
CA HIS A 42 18.36 -7.23 -9.86
C HIS A 42 19.59 -6.44 -10.32
N LEU A 43 20.12 -5.55 -9.47
CA LEU A 43 21.33 -4.77 -9.79
C LEU A 43 22.56 -5.66 -9.93
N PHE A 44 22.66 -6.71 -9.13
CA PHE A 44 23.84 -7.56 -9.06
C PHE A 44 23.63 -8.96 -9.63
N LYS A 45 22.58 -9.13 -10.45
CA LYS A 45 22.22 -10.41 -11.04
C LYS A 45 23.37 -11.07 -11.83
N ASP A 46 24.18 -10.27 -12.54
CA ASP A 46 25.23 -10.72 -13.43
C ASP A 46 26.65 -10.49 -12.82
N GLN A 47 26.72 -10.29 -11.50
CA GLN A 47 27.98 -9.99 -10.79
C GLN A 47 28.43 -11.21 -9.97
N ASP A 48 29.30 -12.04 -10.53
CA ASP A 48 29.83 -13.25 -9.88
C ASP A 48 30.64 -12.99 -8.59
N GLN A 49 31.04 -11.73 -8.37
CA GLN A 49 31.85 -11.33 -7.22
C GLN A 49 31.03 -11.07 -5.96
N ILE A 50 29.69 -10.96 -6.07
CA ILE A 50 28.79 -10.68 -4.96
C ILE A 50 28.06 -11.96 -4.57
N SER A 51 28.23 -12.40 -3.33
CA SER A 51 27.49 -13.53 -2.77
C SER A 51 26.43 -13.06 -1.77
N PHE A 52 25.23 -13.56 -1.91
CA PHE A 52 24.12 -13.32 -0.98
C PHE A 52 23.93 -14.50 -0.05
N THR A 53 23.51 -14.22 1.19
CA THR A 53 23.11 -15.27 2.13
C THR A 53 21.87 -16.03 1.61
N GLU A 54 21.64 -17.23 2.11
CA GLU A 54 20.45 -18.03 1.74
C GLU A 54 19.15 -17.28 2.10
N GLU A 55 19.08 -16.69 3.29
CA GLU A 55 17.94 -15.87 3.70
C GLU A 55 17.65 -14.73 2.73
N PHE A 56 18.72 -14.05 2.26
CA PHE A 56 18.56 -12.96 1.30
C PHE A 56 18.05 -13.46 -0.05
N ARG A 57 18.57 -14.59 -0.52
CA ARG A 57 18.12 -15.21 -1.79
C ARG A 57 16.66 -15.62 -1.72
N ASN A 58 16.24 -16.25 -0.63
CA ASN A 58 14.85 -16.66 -0.42
C ASN A 58 13.92 -15.45 -0.39
N LEU A 59 14.28 -14.41 0.36
CA LEU A 59 13.53 -13.15 0.38
C LEU A 59 13.45 -12.49 -1.00
N ALA A 60 14.56 -12.42 -1.73
CA ALA A 60 14.58 -11.82 -3.07
C ALA A 60 13.74 -12.65 -4.07
N HIS A 61 13.77 -13.98 -3.94
CA HIS A 61 12.92 -14.88 -4.72
C HIS A 61 11.44 -14.62 -4.44
N ASP A 62 11.01 -14.64 -3.19
CA ASP A 62 9.60 -14.44 -2.83
C ASP A 62 9.09 -13.05 -3.20
N LEU A 63 9.93 -12.01 -3.09
CA LEU A 63 9.59 -10.66 -3.57
C LEU A 63 9.45 -10.58 -5.10
N THR A 64 10.12 -11.49 -5.83
CA THR A 64 10.05 -11.56 -7.30
C THR A 64 8.90 -12.45 -7.76
N HIS A 65 8.64 -13.54 -7.03
CA HIS A 65 7.67 -14.59 -7.31
C HIS A 65 6.71 -14.81 -6.13
N PRO A 66 5.89 -13.81 -5.78
CA PRO A 66 4.97 -13.94 -4.65
C PRO A 66 3.94 -15.06 -4.80
N GLU A 67 3.73 -15.56 -6.00
CA GLU A 67 2.89 -16.72 -6.33
C GLU A 67 3.47 -18.05 -5.84
N ASP A 68 4.76 -18.13 -5.55
CA ASP A 68 5.41 -19.33 -5.01
C ASP A 68 5.36 -19.37 -3.48
N PHE A 69 5.00 -18.26 -2.83
CA PHE A 69 4.89 -18.20 -1.38
C PHE A 69 3.71 -19.07 -0.88
N PRO A 70 3.89 -19.89 0.16
CA PRO A 70 2.84 -20.77 0.65
C PRO A 70 1.66 -19.98 1.20
N MET A 71 0.49 -20.16 0.60
CA MET A 71 -0.74 -19.51 1.04
C MET A 71 -1.31 -20.19 2.29
N LYS A 72 -1.57 -19.39 3.34
CA LYS A 72 -2.29 -19.87 4.52
C LYS A 72 -3.76 -20.12 4.20
N GLU A 73 -4.37 -21.03 4.93
CA GLU A 73 -5.80 -21.32 4.86
C GLU A 73 -6.64 -20.05 5.15
N LEU A 74 -7.70 -19.88 4.39
CA LEU A 74 -8.60 -18.74 4.48
C LEU A 74 -9.94 -19.17 5.07
N ASN A 75 -10.40 -18.48 6.10
CA ASN A 75 -11.72 -18.71 6.69
C ASN A 75 -12.71 -17.62 6.21
N ILE A 76 -13.21 -17.76 4.97
CA ILE A 76 -14.15 -16.81 4.37
C ILE A 76 -15.33 -17.50 3.67
N LYS A 77 -16.45 -16.82 3.61
CA LYS A 77 -17.67 -17.26 2.90
C LYS A 77 -17.75 -16.59 1.52
N ALA A 78 -16.75 -16.81 0.69
CA ALA A 78 -16.71 -16.32 -0.67
C ALA A 78 -15.89 -17.23 -1.59
N GLU A 79 -16.28 -17.30 -2.86
CA GLU A 79 -15.45 -17.91 -3.90
C GLU A 79 -14.53 -16.84 -4.48
N LEU A 80 -13.22 -17.09 -4.38
CA LEU A 80 -12.20 -16.16 -4.83
C LEU A 80 -11.76 -16.49 -6.26
N ARG A 81 -11.63 -15.46 -7.09
CA ARG A 81 -11.02 -15.55 -8.41
C ARG A 81 -9.48 -15.74 -8.24
N ASP A 82 -8.84 -16.31 -9.25
CA ASP A 82 -7.40 -16.63 -9.18
C ASP A 82 -6.52 -15.39 -8.94
N TYR A 83 -6.86 -14.27 -9.57
CA TYR A 83 -6.13 -13.03 -9.31
C TYR A 83 -6.29 -12.53 -7.86
N GLN A 84 -7.46 -12.75 -7.22
CA GLN A 84 -7.69 -12.39 -5.83
C GLN A 84 -6.85 -13.28 -4.89
N LYS A 85 -6.78 -14.58 -5.17
CA LYS A 85 -5.91 -15.51 -4.43
C LYS A 85 -4.45 -15.06 -4.50
N LYS A 86 -3.95 -14.68 -5.69
CA LYS A 86 -2.60 -14.13 -5.86
C LYS A 86 -2.39 -12.84 -5.06
N GLY A 87 -3.40 -11.96 -4.99
CA GLY A 87 -3.33 -10.74 -4.18
C GLY A 87 -3.25 -11.02 -2.69
N ILE A 88 -4.04 -11.99 -2.19
CA ILE A 88 -4.00 -12.42 -0.79
C ILE A 88 -2.65 -13.05 -0.46
N GLN A 89 -2.13 -13.92 -1.31
CA GLN A 89 -0.83 -14.57 -1.16
C GLN A 89 0.31 -13.54 -1.09
N TRP A 90 0.26 -12.50 -1.93
CA TRP A 90 1.19 -11.38 -1.89
C TRP A 90 1.09 -10.60 -0.56
N LEU A 91 -0.12 -10.33 -0.05
CA LEU A 91 -0.30 -9.69 1.27
C LEU A 91 0.29 -10.56 2.39
N GLN A 92 0.07 -11.88 2.35
CA GLN A 92 0.61 -12.82 3.32
C GLN A 92 2.14 -12.87 3.26
N MET A 93 2.73 -12.86 2.09
CA MET A 93 4.18 -12.82 1.88
C MET A 93 4.78 -11.51 2.43
N LEU A 94 4.21 -10.35 2.11
CA LEU A 94 4.69 -9.08 2.65
C LEU A 94 4.62 -9.04 4.17
N HIS A 95 3.51 -9.47 4.76
CA HIS A 95 3.35 -9.55 6.21
C HIS A 95 4.37 -10.48 6.85
N HIS A 96 4.63 -11.66 6.26
CA HIS A 96 5.62 -12.63 6.76
C HIS A 96 7.01 -12.00 6.91
N TYR A 97 7.42 -11.18 5.96
CA TYR A 97 8.72 -10.49 5.99
C TYR A 97 8.72 -9.17 6.78
N GLY A 98 7.57 -8.76 7.34
CA GLY A 98 7.41 -7.51 8.08
C GLY A 98 7.37 -6.28 7.17
N PHE A 99 6.85 -6.44 5.96
CA PHE A 99 6.67 -5.35 5.00
C PHE A 99 5.22 -4.91 4.93
N GLY A 100 5.03 -3.63 4.62
CA GLY A 100 3.78 -3.11 4.13
C GLY A 100 3.74 -3.07 2.59
N GLY A 101 2.58 -2.72 2.04
CA GLY A 101 2.41 -2.64 0.59
C GLY A 101 1.16 -1.87 0.17
N ILE A 102 1.05 -1.64 -1.14
CA ILE A 102 -0.06 -0.90 -1.74
C ILE A 102 -0.79 -1.82 -2.72
N LEU A 103 -2.03 -2.17 -2.41
CA LEU A 103 -2.92 -2.89 -3.32
C LEU A 103 -3.68 -1.84 -4.16
N ALA A 104 -3.20 -1.64 -5.38
CA ALA A 104 -3.65 -0.59 -6.30
C ALA A 104 -4.49 -1.13 -7.48
N ASP A 105 -5.20 -2.22 -7.27
CA ASP A 105 -6.10 -2.81 -8.25
C ASP A 105 -7.19 -1.83 -8.68
N ASP A 106 -7.63 -1.91 -9.93
CA ASP A 106 -8.76 -1.14 -10.44
C ASP A 106 -9.99 -1.28 -9.56
N MET A 107 -10.86 -0.27 -9.57
CA MET A 107 -12.13 -0.31 -8.84
C MET A 107 -12.98 -1.51 -9.28
N GLY A 108 -13.55 -2.24 -8.30
CA GLY A 108 -14.39 -3.41 -8.56
C GLY A 108 -13.65 -4.74 -8.68
N LEU A 109 -12.32 -4.78 -8.53
CA LEU A 109 -11.53 -6.02 -8.45
C LEU A 109 -11.54 -6.66 -7.05
N GLY A 110 -12.32 -6.13 -6.11
CA GLY A 110 -12.52 -6.73 -4.80
C GLY A 110 -11.35 -6.54 -3.84
N LYS A 111 -10.76 -5.35 -3.77
CA LYS A 111 -9.72 -5.01 -2.78
C LYS A 111 -10.18 -5.27 -1.35
N THR A 112 -11.41 -4.87 -1.01
CA THR A 112 -12.02 -5.12 0.30
C THR A 112 -12.10 -6.61 0.59
N LEU A 113 -12.62 -7.42 -0.35
CA LEU A 113 -12.70 -8.87 -0.21
C LEU A 113 -11.32 -9.52 -0.04
N GLN A 114 -10.31 -9.10 -0.80
CA GLN A 114 -8.94 -9.59 -0.66
C GLN A 114 -8.37 -9.26 0.73
N THR A 115 -8.64 -8.06 1.25
CA THR A 115 -8.23 -7.64 2.59
C THR A 115 -8.92 -8.47 3.67
N ILE A 116 -10.23 -8.67 3.58
CA ILE A 116 -10.99 -9.50 4.52
C ILE A 116 -10.49 -10.94 4.51
N ALA A 117 -10.25 -11.50 3.32
CA ALA A 117 -9.70 -12.84 3.17
C ALA A 117 -8.28 -12.95 3.76
N PHE A 118 -7.42 -11.97 3.54
CA PHE A 118 -6.12 -11.90 4.19
C PHE A 118 -6.26 -11.89 5.72
N LEU A 119 -7.09 -11.00 6.26
CA LEU A 119 -7.30 -10.88 7.71
C LEU A 119 -7.89 -12.16 8.31
N SER A 120 -8.77 -12.86 7.61
CA SER A 120 -9.33 -14.14 8.07
C SER A 120 -8.27 -15.22 8.31
N SER A 121 -7.11 -15.08 7.66
CA SER A 121 -5.96 -16.01 7.82
C SER A 121 -4.91 -15.55 8.86
N GLN A 122 -4.99 -14.30 9.30
CA GLN A 122 -3.98 -13.71 10.21
C GLN A 122 -4.54 -13.40 11.60
N VAL A 123 -5.83 -13.01 11.68
CA VAL A 123 -6.44 -12.53 12.92
C VAL A 123 -6.69 -13.70 13.88
N GLN A 124 -6.19 -13.55 15.10
CA GLN A 124 -6.39 -14.44 16.25
C GLN A 124 -7.12 -13.68 17.36
N ALA A 125 -7.37 -14.31 18.49
CA ALA A 125 -8.16 -13.74 19.59
C ALA A 125 -7.55 -12.45 20.17
N ASP A 126 -6.23 -12.32 20.14
CA ASP A 126 -5.45 -11.18 20.67
C ASP A 126 -4.98 -10.21 19.58
N THR A 127 -5.30 -10.47 18.32
CA THR A 127 -4.92 -9.59 17.19
C THR A 127 -5.81 -8.36 17.15
N SER A 128 -5.22 -7.19 16.98
CA SER A 128 -5.94 -5.92 16.83
C SER A 128 -5.64 -5.28 15.47
N VAL A 129 -6.70 -4.93 14.74
CA VAL A 129 -6.64 -4.37 13.39
C VAL A 129 -7.35 -3.02 13.35
N LEU A 130 -6.71 -2.01 12.78
CA LEU A 130 -7.35 -0.73 12.49
C LEU A 130 -7.53 -0.54 10.99
N ILE A 131 -8.76 -0.24 10.57
CA ILE A 131 -9.08 0.10 9.18
C ILE A 131 -9.53 1.56 9.13
N LEU A 132 -8.81 2.38 8.38
CA LEU A 132 -9.18 3.77 8.09
C LEU A 132 -9.77 3.85 6.69
N ALA A 133 -10.99 4.36 6.60
CA ALA A 133 -11.71 4.50 5.34
C ALA A 133 -12.35 5.90 5.21
N PRO A 134 -12.76 6.32 4.01
CA PRO A 134 -13.66 7.46 3.86
C PRO A 134 -14.94 7.29 4.67
N SER A 135 -15.48 8.38 5.24
CA SER A 135 -16.62 8.32 6.16
C SER A 135 -17.85 7.60 5.57
N GLY A 136 -18.05 7.69 4.25
CA GLY A 136 -19.15 6.99 3.57
C GLY A 136 -18.96 5.48 3.41
N LEU A 137 -17.76 4.95 3.69
CA LEU A 137 -17.44 3.53 3.48
C LEU A 137 -17.27 2.73 4.77
N ILE A 138 -17.25 3.36 5.94
CA ILE A 138 -16.99 2.66 7.21
C ILE A 138 -18.01 1.55 7.51
N TYR A 139 -19.28 1.79 7.20
CA TYR A 139 -20.33 0.79 7.39
C TYR A 139 -20.29 -0.30 6.33
N ASN A 140 -19.93 0.04 5.09
CA ASN A 140 -19.72 -0.97 4.03
C ASN A 140 -18.64 -1.99 4.43
N TRP A 141 -17.57 -1.55 5.09
CA TRP A 141 -16.56 -2.45 5.63
C TRP A 141 -17.15 -3.43 6.64
N ALA A 142 -17.95 -2.95 7.59
CA ALA A 142 -18.61 -3.80 8.59
C ALA A 142 -19.58 -4.80 7.92
N ASP A 143 -20.39 -4.34 6.95
CA ASP A 143 -21.31 -5.18 6.21
C ASP A 143 -20.58 -6.27 5.39
N GLU A 144 -19.46 -5.94 4.76
CA GLU A 144 -18.65 -6.91 4.01
C GLU A 144 -17.99 -7.94 4.94
N PHE A 145 -17.50 -7.54 6.12
CA PHE A 145 -17.02 -8.48 7.13
C PHE A 145 -18.14 -9.42 7.59
N GLN A 146 -19.31 -8.89 7.93
CA GLN A 146 -20.47 -9.69 8.33
C GLN A 146 -20.87 -10.71 7.26
N LYS A 147 -20.71 -10.34 5.99
CA LYS A 147 -21.03 -11.20 4.85
C LYS A 147 -19.98 -12.28 4.61
N PHE A 148 -18.70 -11.92 4.63
CA PHE A 148 -17.63 -12.79 4.16
C PHE A 148 -16.83 -13.47 5.28
N ALA A 149 -16.70 -12.83 6.45
CA ALA A 149 -15.96 -13.35 7.60
C ALA A 149 -16.72 -13.04 8.91
N PRO A 150 -17.95 -13.58 9.10
CA PRO A 150 -18.81 -13.26 10.25
C PRO A 150 -18.26 -13.72 11.60
N ASP A 151 -17.24 -14.55 11.60
CA ASP A 151 -16.57 -15.05 12.82
C ASP A 151 -15.57 -14.02 13.40
N LEU A 152 -15.24 -12.97 12.65
CA LEU A 152 -14.37 -11.88 13.12
C LEU A 152 -15.21 -10.82 13.87
N ASP A 153 -14.70 -10.41 15.03
CA ASP A 153 -15.32 -9.37 15.84
C ASP A 153 -14.94 -7.98 15.30
N VAL A 154 -15.94 -7.31 14.68
CA VAL A 154 -15.77 -6.04 13.98
C VAL A 154 -16.64 -4.96 14.60
N VAL A 155 -16.04 -3.82 14.90
CA VAL A 155 -16.75 -2.65 15.43
C VAL A 155 -16.47 -1.39 14.61
N VAL A 156 -17.52 -0.57 14.42
CA VAL A 156 -17.39 0.75 13.77
C VAL A 156 -17.25 1.84 14.84
N VAL A 157 -16.09 2.50 14.85
CA VAL A 157 -15.80 3.62 15.77
C VAL A 157 -16.28 4.92 15.14
N HIS A 158 -17.52 5.31 15.49
CA HIS A 158 -18.18 6.49 14.94
C HIS A 158 -19.16 7.12 15.97
N GLY A 159 -19.62 8.34 15.70
CA GLY A 159 -20.62 9.03 16.52
C GLY A 159 -20.02 9.96 17.60
N LEU A 160 -20.66 10.07 18.75
CA LEU A 160 -20.23 10.94 19.83
C LEU A 160 -18.91 10.50 20.44
N LYS A 161 -18.09 11.47 20.91
CA LYS A 161 -16.76 11.20 21.46
C LYS A 161 -16.78 10.19 22.60
N SER A 162 -17.70 10.35 23.55
CA SER A 162 -17.85 9.41 24.68
C SER A 162 -18.16 7.98 24.27
N HIS A 163 -18.97 7.81 23.20
CA HIS A 163 -19.28 6.49 22.64
C HIS A 163 -18.05 5.88 21.97
N ARG A 164 -17.29 6.68 21.22
CA ARG A 164 -16.04 6.20 20.58
C ARG A 164 -14.99 5.79 21.60
N GLU A 165 -14.86 6.58 22.69
CA GLU A 165 -13.98 6.26 23.81
C GLU A 165 -14.38 4.94 24.50
N SER A 166 -15.70 4.69 24.68
CA SER A 166 -16.20 3.41 25.20
C SER A 166 -15.82 2.24 24.30
N ILE A 167 -16.06 2.35 23.00
CA ILE A 167 -15.69 1.31 22.03
C ILE A 167 -14.18 1.03 22.05
N LEU A 168 -13.36 2.07 22.06
CA LEU A 168 -11.90 1.92 22.05
C LEU A 168 -11.33 1.39 23.37
N ALA A 169 -12.09 1.42 24.45
CA ALA A 169 -11.74 0.81 25.74
C ALA A 169 -12.09 -0.69 25.79
N GLU A 170 -12.89 -1.18 24.86
CA GLU A 170 -13.24 -2.59 24.74
C GLU A 170 -12.25 -3.31 23.81
N ASN A 171 -12.09 -4.63 24.00
CA ASN A 171 -11.21 -5.43 23.15
C ASN A 171 -12.01 -6.01 21.98
N HIS A 172 -11.82 -5.45 20.81
CA HIS A 172 -12.32 -5.98 19.55
C HIS A 172 -11.15 -6.40 18.66
N GLN A 173 -11.40 -7.30 17.72
CA GLN A 173 -10.36 -7.71 16.76
C GLN A 173 -10.17 -6.66 15.65
N ILE A 174 -11.26 -6.07 15.16
CA ILE A 174 -11.22 -5.15 14.03
C ILE A 174 -11.98 -3.88 14.34
N TYR A 175 -11.28 -2.77 14.26
CA TYR A 175 -11.83 -1.43 14.42
C TYR A 175 -11.87 -0.74 13.06
N VAL A 176 -13.05 -0.30 12.65
CA VAL A 176 -13.25 0.46 11.42
C VAL A 176 -13.62 1.90 11.75
N THR A 177 -12.88 2.87 11.25
CA THR A 177 -13.19 4.29 11.48
C THR A 177 -12.83 5.16 10.29
N SER A 178 -13.26 6.43 10.32
CA SER A 178 -12.90 7.37 9.28
C SER A 178 -11.59 8.09 9.55
N TYR A 179 -10.92 8.55 8.49
CA TYR A 179 -9.72 9.39 8.60
C TYR A 179 -9.97 10.65 9.45
N ALA A 180 -11.17 11.24 9.35
CA ALA A 180 -11.53 12.43 10.10
C ALA A 180 -11.64 12.12 11.61
N THR A 181 -12.30 11.01 11.95
CA THR A 181 -12.46 10.52 13.33
C THR A 181 -11.11 10.16 13.94
N PHE A 182 -10.30 9.36 13.24
CA PHE A 182 -8.94 9.01 13.68
C PHE A 182 -8.10 10.25 13.98
N ARG A 183 -8.12 11.26 13.11
CA ARG A 183 -7.41 12.52 13.33
C ARG A 183 -7.92 13.26 14.56
N GLN A 184 -9.23 13.29 14.76
CA GLN A 184 -9.86 13.96 15.89
C GLN A 184 -9.47 13.31 17.22
N ASP A 185 -9.39 12.00 17.25
CA ASP A 185 -9.11 11.18 18.44
C ASP A 185 -7.66 10.67 18.48
N SER A 186 -6.75 11.31 17.73
CA SER A 186 -5.35 10.83 17.55
C SER A 186 -4.58 10.62 18.86
N GLU A 187 -4.92 11.34 19.92
CA GLU A 187 -4.33 11.16 21.25
C GLU A 187 -4.72 9.79 21.84
N ILE A 188 -5.99 9.38 21.70
CA ILE A 188 -6.49 8.10 22.20
C ILE A 188 -5.82 6.95 21.44
N TYR A 189 -5.80 7.03 20.11
CA TYR A 189 -5.17 6.00 19.27
C TYR A 189 -3.68 5.84 19.55
N ARG A 190 -2.98 6.87 20.03
CA ARG A 190 -1.55 6.78 20.33
C ARG A 190 -1.24 5.81 21.47
N ASP A 191 -2.16 5.67 22.40
CA ASP A 191 -2.02 4.81 23.59
C ASP A 191 -2.48 3.37 23.31
N LEU A 192 -3.04 3.10 22.13
CA LEU A 192 -3.47 1.79 21.68
C LEU A 192 -2.42 1.14 20.77
N SER A 193 -2.36 -0.19 20.82
CA SER A 193 -1.49 -0.99 19.97
C SER A 193 -2.32 -1.75 18.94
N PHE A 194 -1.88 -1.73 17.70
CA PHE A 194 -2.49 -2.47 16.61
C PHE A 194 -1.42 -3.29 15.88
N ASP A 195 -1.78 -4.49 15.44
CA ASP A 195 -0.91 -5.37 14.65
C ASP A 195 -0.98 -5.02 13.16
N PHE A 196 -2.15 -4.57 12.72
CA PHE A 196 -2.39 -4.19 11.33
C PHE A 196 -3.06 -2.82 11.23
N LEU A 197 -2.65 -2.08 10.20
CA LEU A 197 -3.32 -0.86 9.75
C LEU A 197 -3.63 -0.97 8.26
N PHE A 198 -4.91 -0.84 7.90
CA PHE A 198 -5.35 -0.72 6.52
C PHE A 198 -5.84 0.69 6.24
N LEU A 199 -5.38 1.24 5.11
CA LEU A 199 -5.68 2.59 4.68
C LEU A 199 -6.48 2.50 3.37
N ASP A 200 -7.80 2.56 3.45
CA ASP A 200 -8.66 2.51 2.28
C ASP A 200 -8.74 3.87 1.58
N GLU A 201 -8.78 3.85 0.24
CA GLU A 201 -8.69 5.05 -0.60
C GLU A 201 -7.49 5.94 -0.20
N ALA A 202 -6.30 5.33 -0.16
CA ALA A 202 -5.07 5.91 0.37
C ALA A 202 -4.61 7.21 -0.34
N GLN A 203 -5.19 7.56 -1.49
CA GLN A 203 -4.96 8.85 -2.15
C GLN A 203 -5.36 10.05 -1.27
N VAL A 204 -6.12 9.86 -0.20
CA VAL A 204 -6.37 10.89 0.83
C VAL A 204 -5.06 11.42 1.41
N MET A 205 -3.99 10.60 1.40
CA MET A 205 -2.67 10.95 1.94
C MET A 205 -1.68 11.47 0.90
N LYS A 206 -2.14 11.82 -0.29
CA LYS A 206 -1.31 12.35 -1.38
C LYS A 206 -0.42 13.53 -0.99
N ASN A 207 -0.83 14.32 0.00
CA ASN A 207 -0.02 15.42 0.51
C ASN A 207 0.56 15.06 1.88
N ALA A 208 1.87 14.86 1.93
CA ALA A 208 2.63 14.53 3.13
C ALA A 208 2.52 15.58 4.25
N GLN A 209 2.13 16.81 3.94
CA GLN A 209 2.00 17.91 4.91
C GLN A 209 0.63 17.96 5.59
N THR A 210 -0.34 17.15 5.16
CA THR A 210 -1.65 17.11 5.81
C THR A 210 -1.53 16.61 7.25
N LYS A 211 -2.39 17.12 8.13
CA LYS A 211 -2.43 16.71 9.55
C LYS A 211 -2.64 15.20 9.70
N ILE A 212 -3.44 14.59 8.81
CA ILE A 212 -3.67 13.13 8.83
C ILE A 212 -2.41 12.36 8.46
N ALA A 213 -1.70 12.73 7.41
CA ALA A 213 -0.44 12.08 7.03
C ALA A 213 0.64 12.23 8.10
N GLN A 214 0.67 13.37 8.80
CA GLN A 214 1.58 13.58 9.93
C GLN A 214 1.22 12.70 11.14
N SER A 215 -0.07 12.56 11.47
CA SER A 215 -0.53 11.69 12.56
C SER A 215 -0.20 10.22 12.26
N LEU A 216 -0.46 9.76 11.04
CA LEU A 216 -0.18 8.38 10.62
C LEU A 216 1.31 8.04 10.62
N ARG A 217 2.18 8.96 10.23
CA ARG A 217 3.63 8.73 10.30
C ARG A 217 4.19 8.57 11.71
N ARG A 218 3.47 9.08 12.72
CA ARG A 218 3.81 8.93 14.14
C ARG A 218 3.14 7.72 14.79
N PHE A 219 2.20 7.12 14.08
CA PHE A 219 1.44 5.97 14.53
C PHE A 219 2.16 4.70 14.06
N VAL A 220 2.84 4.04 14.99
CA VAL A 220 3.68 2.87 14.68
C VAL A 220 2.84 1.61 14.73
N VAL A 221 2.71 0.94 13.57
CA VAL A 221 2.03 -0.34 13.43
C VAL A 221 2.94 -1.29 12.65
N PRO A 222 3.08 -2.57 13.08
CA PRO A 222 3.99 -3.53 12.44
C PRO A 222 3.70 -3.78 10.97
N SER A 223 2.42 -3.86 10.60
CA SER A 223 2.00 -4.14 9.21
C SER A 223 1.02 -3.07 8.73
N VAL A 224 1.42 -2.30 7.73
CA VAL A 224 0.59 -1.22 7.17
C VAL A 224 0.35 -1.48 5.68
N PHE A 225 -0.91 -1.55 5.29
CA PHE A 225 -1.31 -1.73 3.90
C PHE A 225 -2.19 -0.59 3.43
N ALA A 226 -1.97 -0.14 2.21
CA ALA A 226 -2.80 0.87 1.56
C ALA A 226 -3.60 0.25 0.42
N LEU A 227 -4.85 0.65 0.30
CA LEU A 227 -5.73 0.28 -0.80
C LEU A 227 -6.03 1.54 -1.62
N SER A 228 -5.92 1.45 -2.94
CA SER A 228 -6.22 2.57 -3.83
C SER A 228 -6.85 2.06 -5.12
N GLY A 229 -7.88 2.75 -5.59
CA GLY A 229 -8.52 2.49 -6.89
C GLY A 229 -8.03 3.44 -8.00
N THR A 230 -7.18 4.40 -7.65
CA THR A 230 -6.64 5.38 -8.60
C THR A 230 -5.19 5.08 -8.96
N PRO A 231 -4.77 5.36 -10.21
CA PRO A 231 -3.38 5.20 -10.60
C PRO A 231 -2.47 6.10 -9.76
N ILE A 232 -1.57 5.50 -8.97
CA ILE A 232 -0.57 6.22 -8.17
C ILE A 232 0.59 6.73 -9.05
N GLU A 233 0.63 6.29 -10.31
CA GLU A 233 1.75 6.48 -11.24
C GLU A 233 2.00 7.94 -11.67
N ASN A 234 0.98 8.80 -11.59
CA ASN A 234 1.08 10.14 -12.16
C ASN A 234 1.72 11.18 -11.24
N HIS A 235 1.96 10.86 -9.96
CA HIS A 235 2.46 11.82 -8.99
C HIS A 235 3.47 11.19 -8.01
N LEU A 236 4.76 11.26 -8.35
CA LEU A 236 5.86 10.76 -7.49
C LEU A 236 5.76 11.27 -6.05
N GLY A 237 5.29 12.51 -5.84
CA GLY A 237 5.11 13.08 -4.51
C GLY A 237 4.02 12.39 -3.69
N GLU A 238 2.95 11.91 -4.32
CA GLU A 238 1.89 11.11 -3.66
C GLU A 238 2.42 9.76 -3.26
N LEU A 239 3.07 9.08 -4.20
CA LEU A 239 3.70 7.78 -3.98
C LEU A 239 4.68 7.83 -2.80
N TRP A 240 5.57 8.84 -2.79
CA TRP A 240 6.49 9.06 -1.68
C TRP A 240 5.75 9.24 -0.35
N SER A 241 4.68 10.04 -0.36
CA SER A 241 3.89 10.32 0.85
C SER A 241 3.25 9.07 1.45
N ILE A 242 2.70 8.19 0.61
CA ILE A 242 2.09 6.93 1.02
C ILE A 242 3.16 5.97 1.56
N PHE A 243 4.29 5.81 0.87
CA PHE A 243 5.38 4.93 1.33
C PHE A 243 6.03 5.37 2.64
N GLN A 244 5.99 6.66 2.99
CA GLN A 244 6.44 7.12 4.32
C GLN A 244 5.57 6.59 5.46
N ILE A 245 4.38 6.05 5.17
CA ILE A 245 3.46 5.47 6.14
C ILE A 245 3.47 3.94 6.02
N VAL A 246 3.36 3.44 4.79
CA VAL A 246 3.20 2.00 4.50
C VAL A 246 4.50 1.22 4.71
N LEU A 247 5.63 1.75 4.27
CA LEU A 247 6.94 1.12 4.41
C LEU A 247 8.03 2.19 4.61
N PRO A 248 8.11 2.77 5.82
CA PRO A 248 9.10 3.81 6.13
C PRO A 248 10.53 3.34 5.86
N GLY A 249 11.30 4.19 5.21
CA GLY A 249 12.71 3.90 4.89
C GLY A 249 12.95 3.08 3.61
N LEU A 250 11.91 2.68 2.87
CA LEU A 250 12.09 2.10 1.54
C LEU A 250 12.67 3.13 0.57
N LEU A 251 12.08 4.31 0.53
CA LEU A 251 12.44 5.37 -0.41
C LEU A 251 13.41 6.37 0.23
N PRO A 252 14.33 6.96 -0.53
CA PRO A 252 15.24 7.98 -0.02
C PRO A 252 14.49 9.25 0.40
N ALA A 253 15.22 10.23 0.94
CA ALA A 253 14.64 11.52 1.29
C ALA A 253 13.93 12.16 0.09
N LYS A 254 12.85 12.92 0.32
CA LYS A 254 11.98 13.44 -0.74
C LYS A 254 12.74 14.16 -1.86
N LYS A 255 13.76 14.96 -1.49
CA LYS A 255 14.57 15.74 -2.43
C LYS A 255 15.35 14.84 -3.39
N GLU A 256 15.92 13.76 -2.89
CA GLU A 256 16.67 12.76 -3.67
C GLU A 256 15.70 11.90 -4.48
N PHE A 257 14.59 11.45 -3.88
CA PHE A 257 13.56 10.68 -4.55
C PHE A 257 13.00 11.37 -5.79
N MET A 258 12.72 12.68 -5.71
CA MET A 258 12.18 13.46 -6.84
C MET A 258 13.17 13.64 -8.00
N LYS A 259 14.43 13.25 -7.84
CA LYS A 259 15.44 13.26 -8.91
C LYS A 259 15.61 11.91 -9.60
N LEU A 260 15.02 10.85 -9.03
CA LEU A 260 15.13 9.50 -9.60
C LEU A 260 14.37 9.40 -10.91
N SER A 261 14.89 8.59 -11.83
CA SER A 261 14.15 8.23 -13.03
C SER A 261 12.97 7.32 -12.70
N THR A 262 11.98 7.28 -13.59
CA THR A 262 10.78 6.42 -13.43
C THR A 262 11.18 4.94 -13.28
N GLU A 263 12.18 4.50 -14.03
CA GLU A 263 12.70 3.13 -13.99
C GLU A 263 13.31 2.81 -12.62
N ARG A 264 14.08 3.76 -12.06
CA ARG A 264 14.69 3.60 -10.74
C ARG A 264 13.63 3.55 -9.64
N VAL A 265 12.64 4.42 -9.71
CA VAL A 265 11.49 4.38 -8.79
C VAL A 265 10.77 3.03 -8.88
N ALA A 266 10.48 2.55 -10.10
CA ALA A 266 9.84 1.26 -10.31
C ALA A 266 10.64 0.10 -9.68
N GLN A 267 11.96 0.11 -9.77
CA GLN A 267 12.82 -0.90 -9.14
C GLN A 267 12.66 -0.94 -7.62
N PHE A 268 12.50 0.21 -6.95
CA PHE A 268 12.28 0.24 -5.50
C PHE A 268 10.94 -0.31 -5.09
N ILE A 269 9.87 0.08 -5.81
CA ILE A 269 8.50 -0.13 -5.35
C ILE A 269 7.83 -1.39 -5.90
N LYS A 270 8.35 -1.98 -6.98
CA LYS A 270 7.71 -3.08 -7.71
C LYS A 270 7.21 -4.23 -6.82
N PRO A 271 7.97 -4.74 -5.82
CA PRO A 271 7.50 -5.81 -4.95
C PRO A 271 6.38 -5.37 -3.99
N PHE A 272 6.30 -4.07 -3.70
CA PHE A 272 5.45 -3.47 -2.67
C PHE A 272 4.20 -2.78 -3.23
N VAL A 273 3.99 -2.85 -4.55
CA VAL A 273 2.80 -2.36 -5.23
C VAL A 273 2.23 -3.46 -6.10
N MET A 274 1.02 -3.88 -5.81
CA MET A 274 0.28 -4.78 -6.69
C MET A 274 -0.82 -3.98 -7.40
N ARG A 275 -0.78 -3.97 -8.72
CA ARG A 275 -1.76 -3.30 -9.56
C ARG A 275 -2.18 -4.19 -10.71
N ARG A 276 -3.48 -4.36 -10.86
CA ARG A 276 -4.09 -5.09 -11.97
C ARG A 276 -5.21 -4.25 -12.55
N LYS A 277 -5.32 -4.27 -13.87
CA LYS A 277 -6.42 -3.62 -14.59
C LYS A 277 -7.56 -4.61 -14.80
N LYS A 278 -8.79 -4.10 -14.88
CA LYS A 278 -9.97 -4.94 -15.17
C LYS A 278 -9.80 -5.72 -16.47
N GLU A 279 -9.29 -5.08 -17.50
CA GLU A 279 -9.05 -5.65 -18.84
C GLU A 279 -8.10 -6.86 -18.80
N GLU A 280 -7.15 -6.86 -17.87
CA GLU A 280 -6.12 -7.92 -17.75
C GLU A 280 -6.64 -9.17 -17.02
N VAL A 281 -7.59 -9.02 -16.10
CA VAL A 281 -8.02 -10.09 -15.19
C VAL A 281 -9.46 -10.54 -15.36
N LEU A 282 -10.29 -9.75 -16.01
CA LEU A 282 -11.71 -10.04 -16.26
C LEU A 282 -11.97 -10.18 -17.76
N THR A 283 -11.38 -11.20 -18.36
CA THR A 283 -11.54 -11.53 -19.79
C THR A 283 -12.99 -11.89 -20.20
N GLU A 284 -13.86 -12.09 -19.21
CA GLU A 284 -15.28 -12.40 -19.40
C GLU A 284 -16.17 -11.15 -19.57
N LEU A 285 -15.64 -9.95 -19.30
CA LEU A 285 -16.40 -8.72 -19.48
C LEU A 285 -16.49 -8.38 -20.97
N PRO A 286 -17.70 -7.98 -21.46
CA PRO A 286 -17.81 -7.45 -22.81
C PRO A 286 -17.00 -6.16 -22.92
N ASP A 287 -16.55 -5.87 -24.15
CA ASP A 287 -15.88 -4.62 -24.47
C ASP A 287 -16.71 -3.41 -24.03
N LEU A 288 -16.03 -2.36 -23.53
CA LEU A 288 -16.67 -1.11 -23.16
C LEU A 288 -17.24 -0.45 -24.40
N ILE A 289 -18.58 -0.40 -24.50
CA ILE A 289 -19.26 0.34 -25.56
C ILE A 289 -19.50 1.76 -25.06
N GLU A 290 -18.68 2.70 -25.49
CA GLU A 290 -18.94 4.12 -25.24
C GLU A 290 -19.93 4.67 -26.27
N VAL A 291 -21.12 5.04 -25.83
CA VAL A 291 -22.11 5.73 -26.66
C VAL A 291 -22.11 7.21 -26.28
N VAL A 292 -21.56 8.02 -27.15
CA VAL A 292 -21.57 9.47 -26.98
C VAL A 292 -22.92 10.03 -27.47
N TYR A 293 -23.82 10.35 -26.56
CA TYR A 293 -25.03 11.09 -26.87
C TYR A 293 -24.70 12.59 -26.94
N LYS A 294 -24.73 13.15 -28.14
CA LYS A 294 -24.68 14.61 -28.32
C LYS A 294 -26.10 15.16 -28.25
N ASN A 295 -26.45 15.72 -27.10
CA ASN A 295 -27.69 16.49 -26.99
C ASN A 295 -27.39 17.95 -27.35
N GLU A 296 -28.14 18.48 -28.28
CA GLU A 296 -28.12 19.93 -28.52
C GLU A 296 -28.90 20.61 -27.38
N LEU A 297 -28.26 21.60 -26.77
CA LEU A 297 -28.91 22.44 -25.76
C LEU A 297 -30.02 23.26 -26.44
N GLU A 298 -31.18 23.35 -25.81
CA GLU A 298 -32.23 24.30 -26.24
C GLU A 298 -31.71 25.75 -26.15
N ASP A 299 -32.29 26.65 -26.97
CA ASP A 299 -31.78 28.01 -27.07
C ASP A 299 -31.75 28.76 -25.73
N GLN A 300 -32.68 28.50 -24.83
CA GLN A 300 -32.67 29.04 -23.46
C GLN A 300 -31.52 28.49 -22.62
N GLN A 301 -31.21 27.19 -22.74
CA GLN A 301 -30.08 26.56 -22.04
C GLN A 301 -28.74 27.08 -22.58
N LYS A 302 -28.63 27.28 -23.92
CA LYS A 302 -27.43 27.90 -24.54
C LYS A 302 -27.18 29.29 -24.03
N ALA A 303 -28.25 30.10 -23.90
CA ALA A 303 -28.13 31.45 -23.41
C ALA A 303 -27.64 31.54 -21.96
N ILE A 304 -28.16 30.66 -21.08
CA ILE A 304 -27.74 30.57 -19.67
C ILE A 304 -26.28 30.07 -19.59
N TYR A 305 -25.90 29.07 -20.36
CA TYR A 305 -24.55 28.53 -20.39
C TYR A 305 -23.53 29.54 -20.86
N LEU A 306 -23.84 30.31 -21.93
CA LEU A 306 -22.98 31.38 -22.44
C LEU A 306 -22.84 32.53 -21.46
N ALA A 307 -23.91 32.89 -20.76
CA ALA A 307 -23.86 33.95 -19.73
C ALA A 307 -22.97 33.54 -18.54
N GLN A 308 -23.03 32.25 -18.09
CA GLN A 308 -22.14 31.77 -17.06
C GLN A 308 -20.67 31.69 -17.51
N LEU A 309 -20.41 31.26 -18.74
CA LEU A 309 -19.03 31.26 -19.28
C LEU A 309 -18.42 32.66 -19.35
N GLN A 310 -19.20 33.66 -19.70
CA GLN A 310 -18.73 35.07 -19.70
C GLN A 310 -18.39 35.59 -18.30
N GLN A 311 -19.19 35.20 -17.28
CA GLN A 311 -18.89 35.54 -15.87
C GLN A 311 -17.66 34.85 -15.29
N MET A 312 -17.24 33.75 -15.87
CA MET A 312 -16.04 33.02 -15.42
C MET A 312 -14.73 33.48 -16.10
N GLN A 313 -14.85 34.34 -17.14
CA GLN A 313 -13.71 34.94 -17.86
C GLN A 313 -13.39 36.37 -17.44
N GLU A 314 -14.22 37.00 -16.62
CA GLU A 314 -13.96 38.25 -15.89
C GLU A 314 -13.40 37.91 -14.47
#